data_00c88451f78885dad3c71c185f210d3b
#
_entry.id   00c88451f78885dad3c71c185f210d3b
#
_cell.length_a   1.000
_cell.length_b   1.000
_cell.length_c   1.000
_cell.angle_alpha   90.00
_cell.angle_beta   90.00
_cell.angle_gamma   90.00
#
_symmetry.space_group_name_H-M   'P 1'
#
loop_
_entity.id
_entity.type
_entity.pdbx_description
1 polymer ?
#
loop_
_entity_poly.entity_id
_entity_poly.type
_entity_poly.pdbx_seq_one_letter_code
_entity_poly.pdbx_strand_id
1 'polypeptide(L)'
;MAKKSAIEKNGRRRRLTKKFSGRRARLKAIARDRTKPVEERFAAALKLAELPRNSSTTRIRNRCEVTGRPRGYYRKHKLSRIALRDLGSKGLIPGLLKSSW
;
A
#
# COMPACT_ATOMS: atom_id res chain seq x y z
N MET A 1 -19.92 -3.77 1.58
CA MET A 1 -18.79 -3.80 2.53
C MET A 1 -17.74 -4.81 2.10
N ALA A 2 -16.47 -4.54 2.38
CA ALA A 2 -15.39 -5.49 2.08
C ALA A 2 -15.36 -6.62 3.11
N LYS A 3 -14.97 -7.81 2.66
CA LYS A 3 -14.78 -8.96 3.55
C LYS A 3 -13.60 -8.71 4.49
N LYS A 4 -13.71 -9.14 5.74
CA LYS A 4 -12.63 -9.04 6.74
C LYS A 4 -11.34 -9.70 6.24
N SER A 5 -11.44 -10.84 5.55
CA SER A 5 -10.28 -11.53 4.97
C SER A 5 -9.50 -10.67 3.98
N ALA A 6 -10.17 -9.85 3.18
CA ALA A 6 -9.52 -8.94 2.24
C ALA A 6 -8.78 -7.80 2.97
N ILE A 7 -9.37 -7.27 4.03
CA ILE A 7 -8.76 -6.23 4.88
C ILE A 7 -7.53 -6.81 5.59
N GLU A 8 -7.64 -8.00 6.16
CA GLU A 8 -6.51 -8.66 6.86
C GLU A 8 -5.37 -9.02 5.90
N LYS A 9 -5.68 -9.50 4.69
CA LYS A 9 -4.67 -9.72 3.65
C LYS A 9 -3.89 -8.44 3.35
N ASN A 10 -4.58 -7.33 3.19
CA ASN A 10 -3.94 -6.04 2.94
C ASN A 10 -3.06 -5.60 4.12
N GLY A 11 -3.53 -5.79 5.34
CA GLY A 11 -2.74 -5.55 6.56
C GLY A 11 -1.48 -6.41 6.64
N ARG A 12 -1.58 -7.69 6.27
CA ARG A 12 -0.43 -8.60 6.19
C ARG A 12 0.59 -8.11 5.15
N ARG A 13 0.13 -7.70 3.97
CA ARG A 13 0.99 -7.12 2.93
C ARG A 13 1.73 -5.88 3.42
N ARG A 14 1.06 -4.99 4.14
CA ARG A 14 1.69 -3.80 4.73
C ARG A 14 2.78 -4.17 5.73
N ARG A 15 2.52 -5.12 6.61
CA ARG A 15 3.51 -5.60 7.59
C ARG A 15 4.73 -6.22 6.92
N LEU A 16 4.52 -7.11 5.94
CA LEU A 16 5.61 -7.73 5.19
C LEU A 16 6.41 -6.71 4.39
N THR A 17 5.76 -5.76 3.75
CA THR A 17 6.42 -4.68 3.01
C THR A 17 7.32 -3.86 3.94
N LYS A 18 6.85 -3.51 5.13
CA LYS A 18 7.64 -2.79 6.12
C LYS A 18 8.84 -3.62 6.60
N LYS A 19 8.62 -4.90 6.87
CA LYS A 19 9.67 -5.83 7.33
C LYS A 19 10.80 -5.98 6.31
N PHE A 20 10.47 -6.13 5.04
CA PHE A 20 11.43 -6.39 3.98
C PHE A 20 11.86 -5.14 3.19
N SER A 21 11.42 -3.95 3.57
CA SER A 21 11.67 -2.70 2.81
C SER A 21 13.16 -2.42 2.61
N GLY A 22 13.97 -2.50 3.65
CA GLY A 22 15.41 -2.26 3.58
C GLY A 22 16.14 -3.29 2.74
N ARG A 23 15.79 -4.56 2.89
CA ARG A 23 16.39 -5.66 2.12
C ARG A 23 16.05 -5.52 0.63
N ARG A 24 14.79 -5.24 0.31
CA ARG A 24 14.36 -5.00 -1.08
C ARG A 24 15.04 -3.80 -1.70
N ALA A 25 15.16 -2.70 -0.98
CA ALA A 25 15.81 -1.49 -1.47
C ALA A 25 17.28 -1.75 -1.83
N ARG A 26 18.01 -2.44 -0.96
CA ARG A 26 19.42 -2.81 -1.21
C ARG A 26 19.57 -3.72 -2.43
N LEU A 27 18.76 -4.76 -2.52
CA LEU A 27 18.81 -5.70 -3.66
C LEU A 27 18.43 -5.04 -4.98
N LYS A 28 17.44 -4.16 -4.98
CA LYS A 28 17.06 -3.37 -6.16
C LYS A 28 18.16 -2.41 -6.59
N ALA A 29 18.81 -1.75 -5.65
CA ALA A 29 19.94 -0.86 -5.95
C ALA A 29 21.08 -1.61 -6.63
N ILE A 30 21.46 -2.79 -6.11
CA ILE A 30 22.49 -3.65 -6.71
C ILE A 30 22.07 -4.11 -8.10
N ALA A 31 20.84 -4.59 -8.27
CA ALA A 31 20.36 -5.10 -9.55
C ALA A 31 20.27 -4.04 -10.65
N ARG A 32 20.07 -2.77 -10.29
CA ARG A 32 19.96 -1.64 -11.24
C ARG A 32 21.28 -0.95 -11.51
N ASP A 33 22.29 -1.17 -10.70
CA ASP A 33 23.57 -0.51 -10.83
C ASP A 33 24.34 -1.09 -12.03
N ARG A 34 24.52 -0.27 -13.06
CA ARG A 34 25.22 -0.65 -14.30
C ARG A 34 26.74 -0.74 -14.14
N THR A 35 27.28 -0.16 -13.07
CA THR A 35 28.72 -0.18 -12.81
C THR A 35 29.20 -1.53 -12.26
N LYS A 36 28.29 -2.34 -11.71
CA LYS A 36 28.60 -3.64 -11.15
C LYS A 36 28.62 -4.75 -12.19
N PRO A 37 29.41 -5.83 -11.95
CA PRO A 37 29.43 -7.00 -12.83
C PRO A 37 28.03 -7.62 -12.99
N VAL A 38 27.77 -8.19 -14.17
CA VAL A 38 26.49 -8.85 -14.49
C VAL A 38 26.18 -9.97 -13.50
N GLU A 39 27.20 -10.70 -13.04
CA GLU A 39 27.06 -11.81 -12.08
C GLU A 39 26.48 -11.35 -10.74
N GLU A 40 26.99 -10.25 -10.17
CA GLU A 40 26.47 -9.68 -8.94
C GLU A 40 25.02 -9.17 -9.10
N ARG A 41 24.75 -8.54 -10.23
CA ARG A 41 23.39 -8.03 -10.54
C ARG A 41 22.40 -9.18 -10.68
N PHE A 42 22.79 -10.26 -11.32
CA PHE A 42 21.98 -11.46 -11.48
C PHE A 42 21.73 -12.15 -10.14
N ALA A 43 22.75 -12.29 -9.30
CA ALA A 43 22.62 -12.84 -7.96
C ALA A 43 21.66 -12.01 -7.09
N ALA A 44 21.73 -10.68 -7.18
CA ALA A 44 20.81 -9.79 -6.47
C ALA A 44 19.37 -9.96 -6.98
N ALA A 45 19.17 -10.12 -8.28
CA ALA A 45 17.85 -10.36 -8.87
C ALA A 45 17.24 -11.70 -8.40
N LEU A 46 18.05 -12.75 -8.30
CA LEU A 46 17.61 -14.04 -7.76
C LEU A 46 17.18 -13.93 -6.29
N LYS A 47 17.99 -13.29 -5.45
CA LYS A 47 17.65 -13.04 -4.06
C LYS A 47 16.37 -12.20 -3.91
N LEU A 48 16.17 -11.24 -4.80
CA LEU A 48 14.95 -10.43 -4.83
C LEU A 48 13.72 -11.29 -5.18
N ALA A 49 13.86 -12.24 -6.10
CA ALA A 49 12.79 -13.17 -6.47
C ALA A 49 12.42 -14.16 -5.34
N GLU A 50 13.39 -14.53 -4.50
CA GLU A 50 13.17 -15.41 -3.34
C GLU A 50 12.37 -14.74 -2.22
N LEU A 51 12.31 -13.40 -2.17
CA LEU A 51 11.56 -12.68 -1.16
C LEU A 51 10.06 -12.94 -1.30
N PRO A 52 9.29 -12.91 -0.18
CA PRO A 52 7.85 -13.10 -0.25
C PRO A 52 7.18 -12.13 -1.22
N ARG A 53 6.30 -12.61 -2.08
CA ARG A 53 5.59 -11.78 -3.07
C ARG A 53 4.78 -10.68 -2.41
N ASN A 54 4.19 -10.95 -1.25
CA ASN A 54 3.41 -9.97 -0.48
C ASN A 54 4.25 -8.88 0.20
N SER A 55 5.58 -8.95 0.11
CA SER A 55 6.48 -7.88 0.56
C SER A 55 6.63 -6.74 -0.46
N SER A 56 6.04 -6.87 -1.65
CA SER A 56 6.06 -5.83 -2.68
C SER A 56 5.05 -4.71 -2.37
N THR A 57 5.49 -3.46 -2.47
CA THR A 57 4.64 -2.28 -2.28
C THR A 57 3.50 -2.18 -3.29
N THR A 58 3.70 -2.69 -4.50
CA THR A 58 2.70 -2.66 -5.57
C THR A 58 1.45 -3.49 -5.26
N ARG A 59 1.56 -4.46 -4.36
CA ARG A 59 0.44 -5.31 -3.95
C ARG A 59 -0.43 -4.70 -2.86
N ILE A 60 0.02 -3.64 -2.20
CA ILE A 60 -0.75 -2.92 -1.20
C ILE A 60 -1.86 -2.14 -1.89
N ARG A 61 -3.08 -2.29 -1.41
CA ARG A 61 -4.22 -1.52 -1.88
C ARG A 61 -4.68 -0.55 -0.81
N ASN A 62 -4.92 0.70 -1.20
CA ASN A 62 -5.56 1.67 -0.34
C ASN A 62 -7.02 1.27 -0.12
N ARG A 63 -7.41 1.14 1.14
CA ARG A 63 -8.77 0.78 1.54
C ARG A 63 -9.30 1.77 2.56
N CYS A 64 -10.60 2.04 2.50
CA CYS A 64 -11.27 2.87 3.49
C CYS A 64 -11.02 2.31 4.91
N GLU A 65 -10.64 3.17 5.84
CA GLU A 65 -10.39 2.75 7.22
C GLU A 65 -11.65 2.30 7.95
N VAL A 66 -12.81 2.82 7.55
CA VAL A 66 -14.10 2.50 8.19
C VAL A 66 -14.76 1.27 7.56
N THR A 67 -14.83 1.21 6.21
CA THR A 67 -15.58 0.17 5.50
C THR A 67 -14.71 -0.86 4.81
N GLY A 68 -13.44 -0.57 4.58
CA GLY A 68 -12.51 -1.41 3.84
C GLY A 68 -12.70 -1.37 2.31
N ARG A 69 -13.53 -0.48 1.80
CA ARG A 69 -13.79 -0.35 0.37
C ARG A 69 -12.50 -0.01 -0.41
N PRO A 70 -12.13 -0.76 -1.47
CA PRO A 70 -10.88 -0.54 -2.21
C PRO A 70 -10.99 0.52 -3.31
N ARG A 71 -12.20 0.94 -3.67
CA ARG A 71 -12.47 1.92 -4.74
C ARG A 71 -13.11 3.18 -4.18
N GLY A 72 -13.00 4.27 -4.92
CA GLY A 72 -13.52 5.56 -4.49
C GLY A 72 -12.86 6.04 -3.19
N TYR A 73 -11.55 5.89 -3.09
CA TYR A 73 -10.76 6.19 -1.91
C TYR A 73 -10.11 7.56 -2.01
N TYR A 74 -10.27 8.39 -0.97
CA TYR A 74 -9.59 9.68 -0.85
C TYR A 74 -8.35 9.54 0.03
N ARG A 75 -7.18 9.71 -0.55
CA ARG A 75 -5.89 9.56 0.17
C ARG A 75 -5.74 10.53 1.33
N LYS A 76 -6.21 11.77 1.17
CA LYS A 76 -6.13 12.80 2.21
C LYS A 76 -6.87 12.39 3.49
N HIS A 77 -8.05 11.81 3.35
CA HIS A 77 -8.90 11.44 4.48
C HIS A 77 -8.84 9.95 4.83
N LYS A 78 -8.22 9.13 3.99
CA LYS A 78 -8.16 7.67 4.09
C LYS A 78 -9.54 7.01 4.18
N LEU A 79 -10.51 7.63 3.55
CA LEU A 79 -11.91 7.21 3.53
C LEU A 79 -12.41 7.00 2.10
N SER A 80 -13.41 6.13 1.95
CA SER A 80 -14.14 6.01 0.69
C SER A 80 -15.04 7.23 0.47
N ARG A 81 -15.44 7.47 -0.78
CA ARG A 81 -16.36 8.56 -1.12
C ARG A 81 -17.67 8.50 -0.33
N ILE A 82 -18.17 7.30 -0.06
CA ILE A 82 -19.40 7.07 0.69
C ILE A 82 -19.21 7.43 2.17
N ALA A 83 -18.14 6.91 2.80
CA ALA A 83 -17.82 7.20 4.19
C ALA A 83 -17.48 8.68 4.39
N LEU A 84 -16.77 9.29 3.45
CA LEU A 84 -16.44 10.71 3.51
C LEU A 84 -17.70 11.58 3.52
N ARG A 85 -18.64 11.30 2.63
CA ARG A 85 -19.90 12.05 2.57
C ARG A 85 -20.74 11.86 3.82
N ASP A 86 -20.86 10.65 4.31
CA ASP A 86 -21.63 10.32 5.50
C ASP A 86 -21.04 11.00 6.75
N LEU A 87 -19.76 10.84 7.00
CA LEU A 87 -19.07 11.47 8.15
C LEU A 87 -18.98 12.99 8.01
N GLY A 88 -18.80 13.50 6.79
CA GLY A 88 -18.80 14.93 6.52
C GLY A 88 -20.15 15.57 6.78
N SER A 89 -21.25 14.90 6.44
CA SER A 89 -22.61 15.35 6.73
C SER A 89 -22.92 15.38 8.23
N LYS A 90 -22.29 14.50 9.01
CA LYS A 90 -22.39 14.47 10.47
C LYS A 90 -21.45 15.44 11.17
N GLY A 91 -20.60 16.17 10.42
CA GLY A 91 -19.64 17.12 10.98
C GLY A 91 -18.47 16.47 11.72
N LEU A 92 -18.16 15.19 11.44
CA LEU A 92 -17.10 14.44 12.12
C LEU A 92 -15.72 14.58 11.50
N ILE A 93 -15.61 15.25 10.35
CA ILE A 93 -14.34 15.47 9.67
C ILE A 93 -13.91 16.92 9.87
N PRO A 94 -12.84 17.19 10.64
CA PRO A 94 -12.38 18.56 10.88
C PRO A 94 -11.87 19.20 9.58
N GLY A 95 -12.25 20.47 9.37
CA GLY A 95 -11.79 21.25 8.23
C GLY A 95 -12.50 20.95 6.90
N LEU A 96 -13.46 20.03 6.89
CA LEU A 96 -14.22 19.71 5.69
C LEU A 96 -15.40 20.67 5.53
N LEU A 97 -15.43 21.38 4.39
CA LEU A 97 -16.54 22.22 4.00
C LEU A 97 -17.30 21.57 2.85
N LYS A 98 -18.61 21.48 2.95
CA LYS A 98 -19.47 21.01 1.84
C LYS A 98 -19.60 22.10 0.78
N SER A 99 -19.26 21.75 -0.45
CA SER A 99 -19.39 22.67 -1.60
C SER A 99 -20.64 22.40 -2.45
N SER A 100 -21.33 21.28 -2.19
CA SER A 100 -22.61 20.95 -2.83
C SER A 100 -23.74 20.92 -1.82
N TRP A 101 -24.87 21.40 -2.21
CA TRP A 101 -26.09 21.55 -1.40
C TRP A 101 -27.31 20.99 -2.13
#